data_0f5c73e5f76cc256cecea0ecc24c363e
#
_entry.id   0f5c73e5f76cc256cecea0ecc24c363e
#
_cell.length_a   1.000
_cell.length_b   1.000
_cell.length_c   1.000
_cell.angle_alpha   90.00
_cell.angle_beta   90.00
_cell.angle_gamma   90.00
#
_symmetry.space_group_name_H-M   'P 1'
#
loop_
_entity.id
_entity.type
_entity.pdbx_description
1 polymer ?
#
loop_
_entity_poly.entity_id
_entity_poly.type
_entity_poly.pdbx_seq_one_letter_code
_entity_poly.pdbx_strand_id
1 'polypeptide(L)' 'MGFTILGTGSALPKRSVSNDELSEFLDTSDDWIFTRTGIKSRHVCTTESLDDLAVAASERALQVSGIDASQLDLIVCST' A
#
# COMPACT_ATOMS: atom_id res chain seq x y z
N MET A 1 9.06 7.58 28.50
CA MET A 1 8.93 6.36 27.68
C MET A 1 8.55 6.75 26.26
N GLY A 2 9.19 6.23 25.29
CA GLY A 2 8.93 6.54 23.91
C GLY A 2 9.26 5.37 22.99
N PHE A 3 9.15 5.58 21.72
CA PHE A 3 9.52 4.60 20.70
C PHE A 3 10.17 5.30 19.51
N THR A 4 10.89 4.54 18.72
CA THR A 4 11.53 5.04 17.51
C THR A 4 11.13 4.17 16.33
N ILE A 5 10.80 4.81 15.22
CA ILE A 5 10.58 4.09 13.95
C ILE A 5 11.94 3.84 13.32
N LEU A 6 12.29 2.58 13.12
CA LEU A 6 13.58 2.17 12.56
C LEU A 6 13.54 1.98 11.05
N GLY A 7 12.37 1.74 10.49
CA GLY A 7 12.23 1.54 9.06
C GLY A 7 10.78 1.45 8.63
N THR A 8 10.53 1.78 7.37
CA THR A 8 9.21 1.68 6.76
C THR A 8 9.33 0.91 5.45
N GLY A 9 8.22 0.34 5.03
CA GLY A 9 8.15 -0.36 3.75
C GLY A 9 6.74 -0.34 3.21
N SER A 10 6.63 -0.38 1.89
CA SER A 10 5.35 -0.40 1.22
C SER A 10 5.35 -1.41 0.09
N ALA A 11 4.18 -1.88 -0.27
CA ALA A 11 3.98 -2.74 -1.42
C ALA A 11 2.64 -2.41 -2.06
N LEU A 12 2.63 -2.30 -3.38
CA LEU A 12 1.44 -2.00 -4.16
C LEU A 12 1.18 -3.11 -5.16
N PRO A 13 -0.09 -3.42 -5.47
CA PRO A 13 -0.41 -4.28 -6.60
C PRO A 13 0.15 -3.69 -7.90
N LYS A 14 0.38 -4.54 -8.88
CA LYS A 14 0.99 -4.12 -10.15
C LYS A 14 0.04 -3.30 -11.01
N ARG A 15 -1.26 -3.61 -10.98
CA ARG A 15 -2.22 -2.94 -11.84
C ARG A 15 -2.56 -1.56 -11.33
N SER A 16 -2.30 -0.56 -12.15
CA SER A 16 -2.72 0.82 -11.90
C SER A 16 -3.99 1.11 -12.69
N VAL A 17 -4.97 1.72 -12.04
CA VAL A 17 -6.25 2.12 -12.66
C VAL A 17 -6.39 3.62 -12.53
N SER A 18 -6.52 4.31 -13.67
CA SER A 18 -6.71 5.76 -13.69
C SER A 18 -8.15 6.15 -13.39
N ASN A 19 -8.36 7.44 -13.09
CA ASN A 19 -9.71 7.97 -12.93
C ASN A 19 -10.52 7.84 -14.23
N ASP A 20 -9.87 7.99 -15.38
CA ASP A 20 -10.54 7.83 -16.67
C ASP A 20 -11.03 6.40 -16.88
N GLU A 21 -10.24 5.40 -16.47
CA GLU A 21 -10.69 4.01 -16.52
C GLU A 21 -11.90 3.76 -15.62
N LEU A 22 -11.92 4.36 -14.41
CA LEU A 22 -13.06 4.26 -13.51
C LEU A 22 -14.32 4.86 -14.11
N SER A 23 -14.20 5.96 -14.84
CA SER A 23 -15.34 6.64 -15.45
C SER A 23 -16.00 5.83 -16.57
N GLU A 24 -15.34 4.79 -17.08
CA GLU A 24 -15.91 3.89 -18.08
C GLU A 24 -17.04 3.02 -17.53
N PHE A 25 -17.05 2.75 -16.23
CA PHE A 25 -18.06 1.88 -15.60
C PHE A 25 -18.68 2.45 -14.34
N LEU A 26 -18.21 3.59 -13.85
CA LEU A 26 -18.80 4.31 -12.73
C LEU A 26 -19.24 5.70 -13.19
N ASP A 27 -20.31 6.22 -12.59
CA ASP A 27 -20.79 7.56 -12.86
C ASP A 27 -19.91 8.60 -12.17
N THR A 28 -18.73 8.86 -12.74
CA THR A 28 -17.76 9.80 -12.22
C THR A 28 -16.87 10.32 -13.34
N SER A 29 -15.93 11.19 -13.02
CA SER A 29 -14.95 11.73 -13.95
C SER A 29 -13.62 11.99 -13.23
N ASP A 30 -12.54 12.10 -14.02
CA ASP A 30 -11.23 12.47 -13.46
C ASP A 30 -11.31 13.83 -12.76
N ASP A 31 -11.99 14.80 -13.36
CA ASP A 31 -12.14 16.14 -12.79
C ASP A 31 -12.83 16.09 -11.42
N TRP A 32 -13.92 15.32 -11.32
CA TRP A 32 -14.64 15.16 -10.06
C TRP A 32 -13.78 14.53 -8.97
N ILE A 33 -13.08 13.43 -9.30
CA ILE A 33 -12.26 12.68 -8.35
C ILE A 33 -11.04 13.51 -7.95
N PHE A 34 -10.31 14.05 -8.91
CA PHE A 34 -9.08 14.79 -8.65
C PHE A 34 -9.34 16.07 -7.85
N THR A 35 -10.39 16.79 -8.16
CA THR A 35 -10.73 18.03 -7.45
C THR A 35 -10.99 17.78 -5.97
N ARG A 36 -11.58 16.62 -5.64
CA ARG A 36 -11.94 16.28 -4.25
C ARG A 36 -10.83 15.55 -3.50
N THR A 37 -10.01 14.79 -4.17
CA THR A 37 -9.05 13.89 -3.52
C THR A 37 -7.60 14.14 -3.87
N GLY A 38 -7.34 14.79 -4.99
CA GLY A 38 -5.98 14.91 -5.53
C GLY A 38 -5.45 13.61 -6.13
N ILE A 39 -6.28 12.57 -6.22
CA ILE A 39 -5.88 11.24 -6.68
C ILE A 39 -6.18 11.11 -8.17
N LYS A 40 -5.18 10.71 -8.95
CA LYS A 40 -5.32 10.46 -10.39
C LYS A 40 -5.43 8.98 -10.73
N SER A 41 -4.86 8.13 -9.92
CA SER A 41 -4.89 6.68 -10.13
C SER A 41 -4.74 5.94 -8.81
N ARG A 42 -4.99 4.65 -8.83
CA ARG A 42 -4.82 3.75 -7.69
C ARG A 42 -4.37 2.40 -8.20
N HIS A 43 -3.77 1.63 -7.32
CA HIS A 43 -3.39 0.26 -7.62
C HIS A 43 -4.45 -0.69 -7.09
N VAL A 44 -4.76 -1.71 -7.87
CA VAL A 44 -5.76 -2.72 -7.51
C VAL A 44 -5.18 -4.12 -7.62
N CYS A 45 -5.59 -4.99 -6.72
CA CYS A 45 -5.17 -6.39 -6.75
C CYS A 45 -5.84 -7.12 -7.92
N THR A 46 -5.04 -7.87 -8.66
CA THR A 46 -5.52 -8.80 -9.69
C THR A 46 -5.09 -10.23 -9.36
N THR A 47 -3.78 -10.45 -9.26
CA THR A 47 -3.22 -11.76 -8.90
C THR A 47 -2.61 -11.75 -7.50
N GLU A 48 -2.33 -10.57 -6.94
CA GLU A 48 -1.75 -10.44 -5.60
C GLU A 48 -2.82 -10.58 -4.53
N SER A 49 -2.47 -11.22 -3.42
CA SER A 49 -3.30 -11.25 -2.23
C SER A 49 -2.89 -10.16 -1.24
N LEU A 50 -3.73 -9.89 -0.26
CA LEU A 50 -3.38 -8.99 0.84
C LEU A 50 -2.15 -9.52 1.59
N ASP A 51 -2.08 -10.84 1.78
CA ASP A 51 -0.94 -11.47 2.46
C ASP A 51 0.36 -11.23 1.69
N ASP A 52 0.35 -11.37 0.38
CA ASP A 52 1.52 -11.10 -0.47
C ASP A 52 2.03 -9.67 -0.28
N LEU A 53 1.12 -8.71 -0.27
CA LEU A 53 1.47 -7.30 -0.11
C LEU A 53 2.00 -7.02 1.30
N ALA A 54 1.38 -7.59 2.32
CA ALA A 54 1.80 -7.40 3.70
C ALA A 54 3.20 -7.97 3.94
N VAL A 55 3.48 -9.15 3.41
CA VAL A 55 4.80 -9.78 3.52
C VAL A 55 5.85 -8.93 2.80
N ALA A 56 5.58 -8.51 1.57
CA ALA A 56 6.52 -7.70 0.80
C ALA A 56 6.82 -6.37 1.48
N ALA A 57 5.82 -5.69 2.00
CA ALA A 57 5.99 -4.42 2.72
C ALA A 57 6.81 -4.62 3.99
N SER A 58 6.54 -5.70 4.74
CA SER A 58 7.26 -6.04 5.96
C SER A 58 8.73 -6.35 5.69
N GLU A 59 9.01 -7.12 4.65
CA GLU A 59 10.39 -7.43 4.25
C GLU A 59 11.19 -6.17 3.92
N ARG A 60 10.57 -5.24 3.20
CA ARG A 60 11.20 -3.95 2.86
C ARG A 60 11.48 -3.10 4.09
N ALA A 61 10.54 -3.09 5.04
CA ALA A 61 10.73 -2.37 6.31
C ALA A 61 11.89 -2.97 7.12
N LEU A 62 11.99 -4.30 7.18
CA LEU A 62 13.08 -4.97 7.87
C LEU A 62 14.43 -4.67 7.20
N GLN A 63 14.50 -4.67 5.89
CA GLN A 63 15.73 -4.33 5.17
C GLN A 63 16.21 -2.92 5.50
N VAL A 64 15.31 -1.95 5.52
CA VAL A 64 15.65 -0.57 5.85
C VAL A 64 16.06 -0.43 7.30
N SER A 65 15.38 -1.12 8.20
CA SER A 65 15.67 -1.05 9.65
C SER A 65 16.99 -1.71 10.06
N GLY A 66 17.48 -2.67 9.29
CA GLY A 66 18.64 -3.46 9.65
C GLY A 66 18.38 -4.49 10.75
N ILE A 67 17.12 -4.71 11.11
CA ILE A 67 16.71 -5.67 12.14
C ILE A 67 16.38 -7.01 11.47
N ASP A 68 16.81 -8.12 12.10
CA ASP A 68 16.40 -9.45 11.69
C ASP A 68 15.01 -9.75 12.22
N ALA A 69 14.21 -10.46 11.43
CA ALA A 69 12.85 -10.86 11.81
C ALA A 69 12.81 -11.60 13.14
N SER A 70 13.86 -12.37 13.46
CA SER A 70 13.98 -13.09 14.75
C SER A 70 14.04 -12.16 15.96
N GLN A 71 14.34 -10.89 15.76
CA GLN A 71 14.42 -9.89 16.84
C GLN A 71 13.09 -9.21 17.14
N LEU A 72 12.04 -9.53 16.37
CA LEU A 72 10.71 -8.97 16.60
C LEU A 72 10.04 -9.66 17.77
N ASP A 73 9.45 -8.87 18.67
CA ASP A 73 8.71 -9.37 19.82
C ASP A 73 7.20 -9.40 19.56
N LEU A 74 6.71 -8.52 18.70
CA LEU A 74 5.27 -8.36 18.45
C LEU A 74 5.04 -7.92 17.02
N ILE A 75 4.01 -8.48 16.39
CA ILE A 75 3.53 -8.05 15.07
C ILE A 75 2.06 -7.68 15.22
N VAL A 76 1.70 -6.50 14.75
CA VAL A 76 0.30 -6.05 14.72
C VAL A 76 -0.10 -5.87 13.26
N CYS A 77 -1.13 -6.57 12.85
CA CYS A 77 -1.65 -6.50 11.49
C CYS A 77 -3.12 -6.06 11.51
N SER A 78 -3.40 -4.96 10.82
CA SER A 78 -4.77 -4.45 10.66
C SER A 78 -5.30 -4.91 9.30
N THR A 79 -6.44 -5.59 9.31
CA THR A 79 -7.06 -6.10 8.09
C THR A 79 -8.43 -5.49 7.85
#